data_d4f8e482e2f6a6a21a2cb9edd3adb34f
#
_entry.id   d4f8e482e2f6a6a21a2cb9edd3adb34f
#
_cell.length_a   1.000
_cell.length_b   1.000
_cell.length_c   1.000
_cell.angle_alpha   90.00
_cell.angle_beta   90.00
_cell.angle_gamma   90.00
#
_symmetry.space_group_name_H-M   'P 1'
#
loop_
_entity.id
_entity.type
_entity.pdbx_description
1 polymer ?
#
loop_
_entity_poly.entity_id
_entity_poly.type
_entity_poly.pdbx_seq_one_letter_code
_entity_poly.pdbx_strand_id
1 'polypeptide(L)'
;MSTTEKIQMKLSDSKSARWTALFIVSVTMMFGYFFTDVMSPLEPLLTAAKGAENGLGLGWSSDEYGFFSGAYGYFNVFLLLLFFGGLILDMFGIRFTGILSTVLMFGGALVKWYAVGHEFGGSVVVPFFGTYSTQVVIAALGFAIYGVGCEICGITVSKVIVKWFTGHELALAMVVQVATARLGTAAALGFSLPFAKAMGGVSASIALGAALLCAGVLVYLVYCVMDKKEDASAAAAATEPEEGFKFSDLGGLFKTTGFWYVAFLCLMFYAGVFPFLKFATKLMIFKYGVDANLAGLIPAMLPFGTIFLTPFFGSIYDKYGKGATLMIIGSCLLTLVHVVFALPLNSWVLAIVMMLILGVAFGLVPSAMWPSVPKIIPMKLLGTAYALIFYIQNIGLALIPVWIGKVNQANTGADGVIDYTETMTIFAAFGVIAIVISFLLLLEDKRKGYGLQQPNVKK
;
A
#
# COMPACT_ATOMS: atom_id res chain seq x y z
N MET A 1 -17.51 19.55 53.72
CA MET A 1 -16.21 18.96 53.41
C MET A 1 -16.26 18.51 51.97
N SER A 2 -15.67 19.24 51.07
CA SER A 2 -15.65 18.95 49.64
C SER A 2 -14.64 17.86 49.35
N THR A 3 -15.12 16.68 48.95
CA THR A 3 -14.27 15.63 48.39
C THR A 3 -14.02 16.01 46.94
N THR A 4 -12.90 16.66 46.69
CA THR A 4 -12.41 16.92 45.34
C THR A 4 -12.11 15.56 44.74
N GLU A 5 -13.02 15.02 43.92
CA GLU A 5 -12.72 13.92 43.01
C GLU A 5 -11.54 14.36 42.13
N LYS A 6 -10.37 13.81 42.39
CA LYS A 6 -9.24 13.89 41.48
C LYS A 6 -9.70 13.13 40.21
N ILE A 7 -10.16 13.86 39.21
CA ILE A 7 -10.32 13.34 37.84
C ILE A 7 -8.95 12.83 37.44
N GLN A 8 -8.74 11.53 37.52
CA GLN A 8 -7.50 10.92 37.01
C GLN A 8 -7.53 11.07 35.48
N MET A 9 -6.74 12.03 34.97
CA MET A 9 -6.58 12.25 33.55
C MET A 9 -5.97 11.00 32.90
N LYS A 10 -6.57 10.51 31.83
CA LYS A 10 -5.99 9.46 31.00
C LYS A 10 -4.69 9.98 30.38
N LEU A 11 -3.73 9.09 30.13
CA LEU A 11 -2.49 9.48 29.46
C LEU A 11 -2.78 10.04 28.07
N SER A 12 -3.80 9.53 27.37
CA SER A 12 -4.29 10.02 26.08
C SER A 12 -4.88 11.43 26.10
N ASP A 13 -5.29 11.95 27.27
CA ASP A 13 -5.73 13.34 27.41
C ASP A 13 -4.57 14.33 27.26
N SER A 14 -3.34 13.88 27.54
CA SER A 14 -2.13 14.65 27.28
C SER A 14 -1.83 14.74 25.80
N LYS A 15 -1.87 15.95 25.21
CA LYS A 15 -1.55 16.20 23.81
C LYS A 15 -0.16 15.66 23.45
N SER A 16 0.85 15.88 24.30
CA SER A 16 2.21 15.38 24.07
C SER A 16 2.25 13.86 24.00
N ALA A 17 1.59 13.16 24.93
CA ALA A 17 1.61 11.70 24.97
C ALA A 17 0.94 11.07 23.74
N ARG A 18 -0.27 11.55 23.34
CA ARG A 18 -0.94 10.99 22.16
C ARG A 18 -0.21 11.28 20.87
N TRP A 19 0.39 12.46 20.68
CA TRP A 19 1.19 12.78 19.50
C TRP A 19 2.52 12.00 19.49
N THR A 20 3.12 11.70 20.66
CA THR A 20 4.27 10.79 20.74
C THR A 20 3.88 9.37 20.34
N ALA A 21 2.75 8.85 20.84
CA ALA A 21 2.24 7.54 20.40
C ALA A 21 2.02 7.50 18.90
N LEU A 22 1.38 8.52 18.32
CA LEU A 22 1.20 8.64 16.87
C LEU A 22 2.53 8.65 16.11
N PHE A 23 3.50 9.43 16.56
CA PHE A 23 4.81 9.50 15.92
C PHE A 23 5.49 8.13 15.88
N ILE A 24 5.49 7.41 17.00
CA ILE A 24 6.08 6.07 17.13
C ILE A 24 5.45 5.10 16.12
N VAL A 25 4.12 4.98 16.09
CA VAL A 25 3.45 4.02 15.19
C VAL A 25 3.53 4.45 13.73
N SER A 26 3.55 5.76 13.46
CA SER A 26 3.71 6.28 12.10
C SER A 26 5.11 6.03 11.52
N VAL A 27 6.16 6.17 12.34
CA VAL A 27 7.54 5.84 11.95
C VAL A 27 7.69 4.34 11.69
N THR A 28 7.06 3.49 12.52
CA THR A 28 7.04 2.04 12.27
C THR A 28 6.43 1.72 10.90
N MET A 29 5.31 2.36 10.54
CA MET A 29 4.67 2.20 9.23
C MET A 29 5.53 2.79 8.10
N MET A 30 6.21 3.91 8.32
CA MET A 30 7.11 4.49 7.33
C MET A 30 8.24 3.51 6.95
N PHE A 31 8.82 2.82 7.92
CA PHE A 31 9.83 1.80 7.69
C PHE A 31 9.24 0.58 6.95
N GLY A 32 8.01 0.21 7.29
CA GLY A 32 7.26 -0.79 6.52
C GLY A 32 7.12 -0.37 5.06
N TYR A 33 6.54 0.76 4.77
CA TYR A 33 6.33 1.22 3.40
C TYR A 33 7.64 1.44 2.62
N PHE A 34 8.71 1.87 3.29
CA PHE A 34 10.05 1.87 2.67
C PHE A 34 10.42 0.47 2.19
N PHE A 35 10.29 -0.55 3.05
CA PHE A 35 10.67 -1.92 2.70
C PHE A 35 9.74 -2.58 1.67
N THR A 36 8.47 -2.18 1.62
CA THR A 36 7.51 -2.63 0.57
C THR A 36 8.02 -2.28 -0.82
N ASP A 37 8.62 -1.09 -0.97
CA ASP A 37 8.99 -0.56 -2.27
C ASP A 37 10.51 -0.52 -2.54
N VAL A 38 11.34 -0.95 -1.58
CA VAL A 38 12.81 -0.92 -1.67
C VAL A 38 13.36 -1.59 -2.93
N MET A 39 12.73 -2.66 -3.41
CA MET A 39 13.17 -3.39 -4.60
C MET A 39 12.56 -2.87 -5.90
N SER A 40 11.55 -2.01 -5.84
CA SER A 40 10.93 -1.47 -7.05
C SER A 40 11.92 -0.70 -7.95
N PRO A 41 12.72 0.24 -7.45
CA PRO A 41 13.72 0.91 -8.26
C PRO A 41 14.95 0.04 -8.58
N LEU A 42 15.10 -1.11 -7.93
CA LEU A 42 16.22 -2.04 -8.15
C LEU A 42 15.98 -3.03 -9.30
N GLU A 43 14.79 -3.04 -9.92
CA GLU A 43 14.48 -3.91 -11.05
C GLU A 43 15.55 -3.91 -12.15
N PRO A 44 16.13 -2.75 -12.55
CA PRO A 44 17.21 -2.73 -13.56
C PRO A 44 18.43 -3.58 -13.17
N LEU A 45 18.83 -3.57 -11.89
CA LEU A 45 19.94 -4.39 -11.39
C LEU A 45 19.55 -5.86 -11.22
N LEU A 46 18.31 -6.11 -10.77
CA LEU A 46 17.79 -7.47 -10.60
C LEU A 46 17.72 -8.21 -11.93
N THR A 47 17.27 -7.52 -13.00
CA THR A 47 17.06 -8.12 -14.31
C THR A 47 18.22 -7.93 -15.29
N ALA A 48 19.26 -7.18 -14.94
CA ALA A 48 20.50 -7.14 -15.71
C ALA A 48 21.20 -8.50 -15.70
N ALA A 49 21.87 -8.83 -16.81
CA ALA A 49 22.60 -10.07 -16.91
C ALA A 49 23.55 -10.25 -15.72
N LYS A 50 23.75 -11.48 -15.27
CA LYS A 50 24.60 -11.77 -14.12
C LYS A 50 26.00 -11.21 -14.32
N GLY A 51 26.46 -10.41 -13.37
CA GLY A 51 27.75 -9.73 -13.44
C GLY A 51 27.81 -8.46 -14.31
N ALA A 52 26.73 -8.11 -15.01
CA ALA A 52 26.60 -6.80 -15.68
C ALA A 52 26.50 -5.65 -14.65
N GLU A 53 26.44 -4.41 -15.12
CA GLU A 53 26.32 -3.23 -14.25
C GLU A 53 27.43 -3.19 -13.17
N ASN A 54 28.68 -3.36 -13.59
CA ASN A 54 29.86 -3.44 -12.71
C ASN A 54 29.79 -4.58 -11.66
N GLY A 55 29.20 -5.72 -12.01
CA GLY A 55 29.06 -6.87 -11.13
C GLY A 55 27.77 -6.88 -10.29
N LEU A 56 26.89 -5.91 -10.45
CA LEU A 56 25.67 -5.76 -9.63
C LEU A 56 24.46 -6.48 -10.20
N GLY A 57 24.48 -6.91 -11.47
CA GLY A 57 23.38 -7.63 -12.13
C GLY A 57 23.17 -9.02 -11.53
N LEU A 58 21.91 -9.37 -11.21
CA LEU A 58 21.55 -10.66 -10.62
C LEU A 58 21.04 -11.69 -11.61
N GLY A 59 20.68 -11.27 -12.83
CA GLY A 59 20.23 -12.15 -13.91
C GLY A 59 18.81 -12.70 -13.77
N TRP A 60 17.95 -12.06 -12.98
CA TRP A 60 16.54 -12.44 -12.91
C TRP A 60 15.84 -12.16 -14.24
N SER A 61 14.89 -13.00 -14.60
CA SER A 61 13.98 -12.67 -15.70
C SER A 61 12.92 -11.66 -15.28
N SER A 62 12.28 -11.00 -16.25
CA SER A 62 11.15 -10.10 -15.95
C SER A 62 9.96 -10.87 -15.35
N ASP A 63 9.76 -12.15 -15.71
CA ASP A 63 8.76 -13.03 -15.10
C ASP A 63 9.12 -13.33 -13.64
N GLU A 64 10.40 -13.64 -13.34
CA GLU A 64 10.89 -13.84 -11.97
C GLU A 64 10.68 -12.60 -11.09
N TYR A 65 10.97 -11.43 -11.62
CA TYR A 65 10.73 -10.17 -10.91
C TYR A 65 9.22 -9.92 -10.67
N GLY A 66 8.38 -10.22 -11.66
CA GLY A 66 6.92 -10.14 -11.53
C GLY A 66 6.38 -11.08 -10.46
N PHE A 67 6.82 -12.36 -10.47
CA PHE A 67 6.47 -13.35 -9.44
C PHE A 67 6.90 -12.89 -8.04
N PHE A 68 8.12 -12.43 -7.90
CA PHE A 68 8.63 -11.86 -6.64
C PHE A 68 7.79 -10.66 -6.18
N SER A 69 7.48 -9.74 -7.08
CA SER A 69 6.74 -8.51 -6.75
C SER A 69 5.31 -8.77 -6.30
N GLY A 70 4.66 -9.81 -6.84
CA GLY A 70 3.33 -10.27 -6.42
C GLY A 70 3.33 -10.95 -5.04
N ALA A 71 4.48 -11.44 -4.59
CA ALA A 71 4.58 -12.24 -3.37
C ALA A 71 4.13 -11.52 -2.10
N TYR A 72 4.18 -10.18 -2.07
CA TYR A 72 3.61 -9.36 -1.01
C TYR A 72 2.18 -9.78 -0.64
N GLY A 73 1.35 -10.10 -1.63
CA GLY A 73 -0.06 -10.44 -1.45
C GLY A 73 -0.34 -11.93 -1.27
N TYR A 74 0.61 -12.84 -1.55
CA TYR A 74 0.29 -14.27 -1.65
C TYR A 74 -0.33 -14.86 -0.39
N PHE A 75 0.28 -14.66 0.75
CA PHE A 75 -0.24 -15.21 1.99
C PHE A 75 -1.52 -14.51 2.46
N ASN A 76 -1.63 -13.22 2.21
CA ASN A 76 -2.85 -12.46 2.50
C ASN A 76 -4.04 -12.94 1.67
N VAL A 77 -3.82 -13.31 0.41
CA VAL A 77 -4.86 -13.76 -0.53
C VAL A 77 -5.13 -15.25 -0.40
N PHE A 78 -4.10 -16.09 -0.56
CA PHE A 78 -4.31 -17.55 -0.66
C PHE A 78 -4.48 -18.24 0.70
N LEU A 79 -3.91 -17.66 1.78
CA LEU A 79 -4.05 -18.20 3.13
C LEU A 79 -4.98 -17.35 4.02
N LEU A 80 -5.60 -16.31 3.46
CA LEU A 80 -6.52 -15.41 4.17
C LEU A 80 -5.91 -14.76 5.43
N LEU A 81 -4.57 -14.58 5.46
CA LEU A 81 -3.88 -14.17 6.69
C LEU A 81 -4.23 -12.73 7.10
N LEU A 82 -4.66 -11.88 6.18
CA LEU A 82 -5.19 -10.56 6.53
C LEU A 82 -6.46 -10.67 7.38
N PHE A 83 -7.35 -11.62 7.05
CA PHE A 83 -8.56 -11.88 7.84
C PHE A 83 -8.21 -12.41 9.24
N PHE A 84 -7.33 -13.40 9.33
CA PHE A 84 -6.85 -13.93 10.61
C PHE A 84 -6.11 -12.87 11.44
N GLY A 85 -5.39 -11.95 10.79
CA GLY A 85 -4.74 -10.83 11.45
C GLY A 85 -5.73 -9.93 12.19
N GLY A 86 -6.90 -9.67 11.60
CA GLY A 86 -7.99 -8.94 12.25
C GLY A 86 -8.52 -9.68 13.49
N LEU A 87 -8.72 -11.00 13.39
CA LEU A 87 -9.15 -11.83 14.53
C LEU A 87 -8.11 -11.83 15.66
N ILE A 88 -6.82 -11.96 15.32
CA ILE A 88 -5.72 -11.88 16.29
C ILE A 88 -5.73 -10.52 16.99
N LEU A 89 -5.96 -9.43 16.25
CA LEU A 89 -6.02 -8.08 16.81
C LEU A 89 -7.17 -7.93 17.82
N ASP A 90 -8.32 -8.52 17.52
CA ASP A 90 -9.48 -8.45 18.42
C ASP A 90 -9.34 -9.35 19.65
N MET A 91 -8.70 -10.51 19.50
CA MET A 91 -8.49 -11.47 20.60
C MET A 91 -7.34 -11.10 21.54
N PHE A 92 -6.21 -10.63 20.99
CA PHE A 92 -4.97 -10.41 21.75
C PHE A 92 -4.61 -8.93 21.91
N GLY A 93 -5.34 -8.04 21.26
CA GLY A 93 -5.18 -6.59 21.35
C GLY A 93 -3.95 -6.04 20.63
N ILE A 94 -3.83 -4.70 20.67
CA ILE A 94 -2.88 -3.93 19.86
C ILE A 94 -1.42 -4.16 20.22
N ARG A 95 -1.09 -4.50 21.48
CA ARG A 95 0.31 -4.76 21.89
C ARG A 95 0.84 -6.04 21.30
N PHE A 96 0.16 -7.15 21.53
CA PHE A 96 0.58 -8.44 21.02
C PHE A 96 0.62 -8.46 19.48
N THR A 97 -0.47 -8.01 18.85
CA THR A 97 -0.60 -8.01 17.39
C THR A 97 0.42 -7.11 16.71
N GLY A 98 0.71 -5.95 17.31
CA GLY A 98 1.72 -5.05 16.76
C GLY A 98 3.15 -5.58 16.92
N ILE A 99 3.49 -6.24 18.03
CA ILE A 99 4.78 -6.93 18.15
C ILE A 99 4.88 -8.06 17.13
N LEU A 100 3.84 -8.90 17.02
CA LEU A 100 3.79 -9.99 16.05
C LEU A 100 3.98 -9.48 14.62
N SER A 101 3.26 -8.42 14.24
CA SER A 101 3.34 -7.85 12.89
C SER A 101 4.71 -7.25 12.58
N THR A 102 5.31 -6.51 13.51
CA THR A 102 6.65 -5.93 13.33
C THR A 102 7.74 -7.00 13.27
N VAL A 103 7.62 -8.08 14.06
CA VAL A 103 8.54 -9.23 14.01
C VAL A 103 8.39 -10.00 12.69
N LEU A 104 7.17 -10.18 12.18
CA LEU A 104 6.95 -10.80 10.86
C LEU A 104 7.55 -9.94 9.73
N MET A 105 7.38 -8.60 9.79
CA MET A 105 8.02 -7.71 8.83
C MET A 105 9.54 -7.85 8.85
N PHE A 106 10.15 -7.81 10.03
CA PHE A 106 11.60 -7.92 10.17
C PHE A 106 12.10 -9.31 9.77
N GLY A 107 11.45 -10.39 10.20
CA GLY A 107 11.80 -11.76 9.83
C GLY A 107 11.72 -12.02 8.34
N GLY A 108 10.63 -11.56 7.69
CA GLY A 108 10.49 -11.62 6.23
C GLY A 108 11.56 -10.82 5.49
N ALA A 109 11.95 -9.66 6.05
CA ALA A 109 13.04 -8.86 5.50
C ALA A 109 14.40 -9.57 5.58
N LEU A 110 14.69 -10.26 6.68
CA LEU A 110 15.92 -11.05 6.82
C LEU A 110 15.97 -12.21 5.83
N VAL A 111 14.86 -12.91 5.62
CA VAL A 111 14.77 -13.99 4.62
C VAL A 111 15.02 -13.42 3.21
N LYS A 112 14.38 -12.29 2.86
CA LYS A 112 14.59 -11.63 1.57
C LYS A 112 16.02 -11.16 1.38
N TRP A 113 16.61 -10.53 2.40
CA TRP A 113 18.01 -10.09 2.39
C TRP A 113 18.97 -11.26 2.20
N TYR A 114 18.79 -12.33 2.95
CA TYR A 114 19.60 -13.55 2.84
C TYR A 114 19.51 -14.16 1.43
N ALA A 115 18.30 -14.29 0.89
CA ALA A 115 18.07 -14.86 -0.43
C ALA A 115 18.77 -14.06 -1.55
N VAL A 116 18.67 -12.72 -1.52
CA VAL A 116 19.25 -11.85 -2.56
C VAL A 116 20.77 -11.73 -2.40
N GLY A 117 21.28 -11.87 -1.18
CA GLY A 117 22.72 -11.80 -0.89
C GLY A 117 23.50 -13.07 -1.15
N HIS A 118 22.83 -14.19 -1.46
CA HIS A 118 23.48 -15.49 -1.66
C HIS A 118 23.08 -16.11 -3.00
N GLU A 119 23.96 -16.90 -3.57
CA GLU A 119 23.68 -17.69 -4.76
C GLU A 119 23.07 -19.04 -4.38
N PHE A 120 22.00 -19.38 -5.08
CA PHE A 120 21.33 -20.67 -4.95
C PHE A 120 21.31 -21.36 -6.30
N GLY A 121 21.70 -22.64 -6.33
CA GLY A 121 21.54 -23.48 -7.52
C GLY A 121 20.13 -24.03 -7.66
N GLY A 122 19.78 -24.39 -8.90
CA GLY A 122 18.51 -25.05 -9.21
C GLY A 122 17.31 -24.13 -9.33
N SER A 123 16.18 -24.75 -9.62
CA SER A 123 14.88 -24.10 -9.79
C SER A 123 13.80 -24.88 -9.05
N VAL A 124 12.72 -24.20 -8.69
CA VAL A 124 11.57 -24.72 -7.96
C VAL A 124 10.33 -24.54 -8.79
N VAL A 125 9.52 -25.60 -8.92
CA VAL A 125 8.20 -25.54 -9.54
C VAL A 125 7.21 -25.01 -8.50
N VAL A 126 6.64 -23.85 -8.76
CA VAL A 126 5.59 -23.24 -7.93
C VAL A 126 4.25 -23.53 -8.58
N PRO A 127 3.34 -24.29 -7.93
CA PRO A 127 2.04 -24.61 -8.49
C PRO A 127 1.28 -23.36 -8.96
N PHE A 128 0.65 -23.41 -10.14
CA PHE A 128 -0.10 -22.34 -10.80
C PHE A 128 0.73 -21.18 -11.35
N PHE A 129 1.96 -20.96 -10.89
CA PHE A 129 2.79 -19.82 -11.30
C PHE A 129 3.84 -20.17 -12.35
N GLY A 130 4.55 -21.27 -12.18
CA GLY A 130 5.61 -21.71 -13.08
C GLY A 130 6.86 -22.20 -12.36
N THR A 131 7.97 -22.22 -13.10
CA THR A 131 9.28 -22.64 -12.57
C THR A 131 10.19 -21.41 -12.42
N TYR A 132 10.71 -21.19 -11.24
CA TYR A 132 11.52 -20.03 -10.88
C TYR A 132 12.82 -20.48 -10.21
N SER A 133 13.86 -19.63 -10.29
CA SER A 133 15.10 -19.89 -9.59
C SER A 133 14.89 -19.98 -8.08
N THR A 134 15.64 -20.84 -7.41
CA THR A 134 15.54 -21.05 -5.95
C THR A 134 15.72 -19.73 -5.20
N GLN A 135 16.64 -18.86 -5.66
CA GLN A 135 16.87 -17.54 -5.09
C GLN A 135 15.58 -16.71 -5.09
N VAL A 136 14.90 -16.62 -6.23
CA VAL A 136 13.66 -15.85 -6.39
C VAL A 136 12.55 -16.40 -5.49
N VAL A 137 12.40 -17.73 -5.40
CA VAL A 137 11.37 -18.36 -4.56
C VAL A 137 11.60 -18.05 -3.07
N ILE A 138 12.85 -18.13 -2.59
CA ILE A 138 13.17 -17.79 -1.19
C ILE A 138 12.97 -16.29 -0.94
N ALA A 139 13.36 -15.44 -1.88
CA ALA A 139 13.13 -13.99 -1.77
C ALA A 139 11.62 -13.67 -1.74
N ALA A 140 10.83 -14.32 -2.59
CA ALA A 140 9.38 -14.22 -2.61
C ALA A 140 8.73 -14.70 -1.31
N LEU A 141 9.21 -15.81 -0.73
CA LEU A 141 8.76 -16.29 0.57
C LEU A 141 9.00 -15.23 1.66
N GLY A 142 10.20 -14.65 1.71
CA GLY A 142 10.51 -13.55 2.63
C GLY A 142 9.58 -12.36 2.44
N PHE A 143 9.26 -12.01 1.19
CA PHE A 143 8.37 -10.90 0.88
C PHE A 143 6.91 -11.22 1.21
N ALA A 144 6.47 -12.47 1.08
CA ALA A 144 5.12 -12.91 1.50
C ALA A 144 4.95 -12.85 3.03
N ILE A 145 5.94 -13.31 3.80
CA ILE A 145 5.94 -13.19 5.27
C ILE A 145 5.91 -11.73 5.69
N TYR A 146 6.75 -10.90 5.05
CA TYR A 146 6.77 -9.47 5.27
C TYR A 146 5.40 -8.83 4.99
N GLY A 147 4.75 -9.18 3.87
CA GLY A 147 3.46 -8.65 3.46
C GLY A 147 2.36 -8.91 4.49
N VAL A 148 2.34 -10.10 5.10
CA VAL A 148 1.43 -10.40 6.21
C VAL A 148 1.66 -9.47 7.38
N GLY A 149 2.92 -9.31 7.79
CA GLY A 149 3.28 -8.40 8.87
C GLY A 149 2.86 -6.95 8.58
N CYS A 150 3.10 -6.48 7.36
CA CYS A 150 2.79 -5.11 6.94
C CYS A 150 1.28 -4.81 6.98
N GLU A 151 0.45 -5.70 6.45
CA GLU A 151 -1.01 -5.53 6.46
C GLU A 151 -1.59 -5.60 7.88
N ILE A 152 -1.14 -6.56 8.70
CA ILE A 152 -1.55 -6.66 10.10
C ILE A 152 -1.09 -5.42 10.90
N CYS A 153 0.10 -4.90 10.62
CA CYS A 153 0.59 -3.67 11.25
C CYS A 153 -0.31 -2.48 10.90
N GLY A 154 -0.73 -2.36 9.64
CA GLY A 154 -1.60 -1.29 9.16
C GLY A 154 -2.94 -1.23 9.91
N ILE A 155 -3.64 -2.38 10.05
CA ILE A 155 -4.89 -2.44 10.81
C ILE A 155 -4.66 -2.19 12.30
N THR A 156 -3.55 -2.68 12.86
CA THR A 156 -3.19 -2.47 14.27
C THR A 156 -2.92 -0.99 14.56
N VAL A 157 -2.15 -0.31 13.72
CA VAL A 157 -1.84 1.12 13.84
C VAL A 157 -3.11 1.96 13.73
N SER A 158 -4.03 1.60 12.85
CA SER A 158 -5.34 2.27 12.76
C SER A 158 -6.12 2.16 14.08
N LYS A 159 -6.13 0.97 14.71
CA LYS A 159 -6.78 0.74 16.02
C LYS A 159 -6.07 1.50 17.16
N VAL A 160 -4.74 1.61 17.10
CA VAL A 160 -3.96 2.45 18.03
C VAL A 160 -4.40 3.91 17.93
N ILE A 161 -4.49 4.46 16.72
CA ILE A 161 -4.86 5.86 16.52
C ILE A 161 -6.27 6.12 17.03
N VAL A 162 -7.22 5.22 16.74
CA VAL A 162 -8.59 5.32 17.28
C VAL A 162 -8.54 5.34 18.81
N LYS A 163 -7.84 4.41 19.46
CA LYS A 163 -7.74 4.33 20.92
C LYS A 163 -7.22 5.63 21.55
N TRP A 164 -6.17 6.22 20.97
CA TRP A 164 -5.48 7.39 21.55
C TRP A 164 -6.10 8.73 21.16
N PHE A 165 -6.87 8.80 20.07
CA PHE A 165 -7.40 10.06 19.53
C PHE A 165 -8.93 10.16 19.53
N THR A 166 -9.66 9.15 20.03
CA THR A 166 -11.11 9.26 20.19
C THR A 166 -11.44 10.41 21.15
N GLY A 167 -12.28 11.34 20.71
CA GLY A 167 -12.58 12.57 21.42
C GLY A 167 -11.58 13.71 21.22
N HIS A 168 -10.57 13.50 20.40
CA HIS A 168 -9.52 14.47 20.04
C HIS A 168 -9.40 14.62 18.53
N GLU A 169 -8.21 14.98 18.00
CA GLU A 169 -7.94 15.26 16.58
C GLU A 169 -7.77 13.95 15.74
N LEU A 170 -8.71 13.00 15.80
CA LEU A 170 -8.62 11.68 15.17
C LEU A 170 -8.37 11.74 13.66
N ALA A 171 -9.14 12.56 12.94
CA ALA A 171 -8.99 12.67 11.49
C ALA A 171 -7.60 13.20 11.09
N LEU A 172 -7.08 14.21 11.81
CA LEU A 172 -5.75 14.74 11.59
C LEU A 172 -4.67 13.68 11.87
N ALA A 173 -4.81 12.89 12.95
CA ALA A 173 -3.89 11.82 13.29
C ALA A 173 -3.83 10.74 12.20
N MET A 174 -4.97 10.34 11.64
CA MET A 174 -5.04 9.40 10.52
C MET A 174 -4.34 9.94 9.27
N VAL A 175 -4.55 11.21 8.92
CA VAL A 175 -3.90 11.86 7.77
C VAL A 175 -2.39 11.92 7.97
N VAL A 176 -1.91 12.31 9.16
CA VAL A 176 -0.47 12.38 9.48
C VAL A 176 0.18 11.02 9.38
N GLN A 177 -0.48 9.96 9.86
CA GLN A 177 0.03 8.59 9.75
C GLN A 177 0.18 8.16 8.29
N VAL A 178 -0.85 8.37 7.45
CA VAL A 178 -0.80 8.02 6.02
C VAL A 178 0.28 8.83 5.30
N ALA A 179 0.38 10.13 5.58
CA ALA A 179 1.41 10.98 5.00
C ALA A 179 2.83 10.50 5.34
N THR A 180 3.05 10.15 6.61
CA THR A 180 4.35 9.61 7.08
C THR A 180 4.68 8.28 6.39
N ALA A 181 3.70 7.38 6.22
CA ALA A 181 3.88 6.13 5.50
C ALA A 181 4.29 6.38 4.03
N ARG A 182 3.65 7.34 3.35
CA ARG A 182 3.99 7.71 1.95
C ARG A 182 5.40 8.27 1.79
N LEU A 183 5.95 8.94 2.81
CA LEU A 183 7.36 9.33 2.81
C LEU A 183 8.29 8.11 2.73
N GLY A 184 7.93 7.00 3.38
CA GLY A 184 8.67 5.74 3.27
C GLY A 184 8.72 5.22 1.83
N THR A 185 7.58 5.14 1.16
CA THR A 185 7.51 4.75 -0.26
C THR A 185 8.32 5.71 -1.15
N ALA A 186 8.17 7.02 -0.97
CA ALA A 186 8.90 8.00 -1.77
C ALA A 186 10.42 7.88 -1.58
N ALA A 187 10.86 7.68 -0.33
CA ALA A 187 12.27 7.46 -0.02
C ALA A 187 12.80 6.17 -0.67
N ALA A 188 12.03 5.07 -0.59
CA ALA A 188 12.42 3.81 -1.24
C ALA A 188 12.61 3.97 -2.75
N LEU A 189 11.63 4.58 -3.42
CA LEU A 189 11.68 4.77 -4.87
C LEU A 189 12.83 5.70 -5.30
N GLY A 190 13.06 6.79 -4.56
CA GLY A 190 14.07 7.77 -4.92
C GLY A 190 15.51 7.37 -4.58
N PHE A 191 15.73 6.63 -3.50
CA PHE A 191 17.08 6.43 -2.96
C PHE A 191 17.64 5.00 -3.07
N SER A 192 16.78 3.96 -3.24
CA SER A 192 17.28 2.58 -3.17
C SER A 192 18.24 2.23 -4.30
N LEU A 193 18.04 2.71 -5.54
CA LEU A 193 18.94 2.42 -6.65
C LEU A 193 20.29 3.14 -6.54
N PRO A 194 20.36 4.46 -6.29
CA PRO A 194 21.62 5.13 -6.01
C PRO A 194 22.38 4.54 -4.84
N PHE A 195 21.66 4.18 -3.76
CA PHE A 195 22.26 3.56 -2.59
C PHE A 195 22.83 2.17 -2.90
N ALA A 196 22.12 1.32 -3.65
CA ALA A 196 22.62 0.01 -4.06
C ALA A 196 23.90 0.14 -4.92
N LYS A 197 23.93 1.08 -5.85
CA LYS A 197 25.12 1.35 -6.68
C LYS A 197 26.30 1.85 -5.85
N ALA A 198 26.07 2.72 -4.88
CA ALA A 198 27.12 3.26 -4.00
C ALA A 198 27.65 2.23 -3.00
N MET A 199 26.79 1.31 -2.52
CA MET A 199 27.15 0.33 -1.48
C MET A 199 27.47 -1.06 -2.01
N GLY A 200 27.57 -1.22 -3.32
CA GLY A 200 28.06 -2.44 -3.97
C GLY A 200 27.02 -3.55 -4.15
N GLY A 201 25.74 -3.23 -4.20
CA GLY A 201 24.71 -4.20 -4.61
C GLY A 201 23.31 -4.02 -4.04
N VAL A 202 22.42 -4.77 -4.64
CA VAL A 202 20.98 -4.83 -4.27
C VAL A 202 20.81 -5.22 -2.80
N SER A 203 21.60 -6.18 -2.31
CA SER A 203 21.58 -6.67 -0.93
C SER A 203 21.76 -5.56 0.11
N ALA A 204 22.56 -4.52 -0.21
CA ALA A 204 22.80 -3.39 0.70
C ALA A 204 21.52 -2.57 0.94
N SER A 205 20.73 -2.30 -0.11
CA SER A 205 19.46 -1.58 0.04
C SER A 205 18.43 -2.39 0.84
N ILE A 206 18.40 -3.71 0.67
CA ILE A 206 17.53 -4.58 1.46
C ILE A 206 18.01 -4.62 2.92
N ALA A 207 19.32 -4.68 3.17
CA ALA A 207 19.90 -4.62 4.52
C ALA A 207 19.53 -3.32 5.24
N LEU A 208 19.63 -2.17 4.54
CA LEU A 208 19.16 -0.89 5.08
C LEU A 208 17.68 -0.96 5.49
N GLY A 209 16.82 -1.47 4.62
CA GLY A 209 15.41 -1.64 4.92
C GLY A 209 15.16 -2.58 6.10
N ALA A 210 15.90 -3.70 6.19
CA ALA A 210 15.83 -4.62 7.32
C ALA A 210 16.28 -3.95 8.63
N ALA A 211 17.33 -3.13 8.59
CA ALA A 211 17.79 -2.36 9.76
C ALA A 211 16.72 -1.35 10.23
N LEU A 212 16.05 -0.65 9.29
CA LEU A 212 14.92 0.22 9.61
C LEU A 212 13.76 -0.56 10.25
N LEU A 213 13.44 -1.75 9.75
CA LEU A 213 12.40 -2.60 10.34
C LEU A 213 12.79 -3.10 11.73
N CYS A 214 14.07 -3.44 11.95
CA CYS A 214 14.58 -3.76 13.28
C CYS A 214 14.37 -2.58 14.25
N ALA A 215 14.72 -1.37 13.82
CA ALA A 215 14.43 -0.15 14.59
C ALA A 215 12.91 0.00 14.82
N GLY A 216 12.09 -0.31 13.82
CA GLY A 216 10.63 -0.33 13.95
C GLY A 216 10.11 -1.26 15.04
N VAL A 217 10.68 -2.48 15.18
CA VAL A 217 10.36 -3.39 16.29
C VAL A 217 10.68 -2.74 17.63
N LEU A 218 11.88 -2.18 17.77
CA LEU A 218 12.32 -1.54 19.02
C LEU A 218 11.44 -0.35 19.39
N VAL A 219 11.12 0.48 18.42
CA VAL A 219 10.25 1.65 18.59
C VAL A 219 8.83 1.23 18.96
N TYR A 220 8.30 0.14 18.36
CA TYR A 220 6.99 -0.39 18.74
C TYR A 220 6.95 -0.98 20.16
N LEU A 221 8.04 -1.59 20.63
CA LEU A 221 8.16 -2.02 22.03
C LEU A 221 8.06 -0.84 23.01
N VAL A 222 8.64 0.33 22.65
CA VAL A 222 8.47 1.57 23.44
C VAL A 222 7.00 1.99 23.48
N TYR A 223 6.30 1.91 22.32
CA TYR A 223 4.86 2.15 22.27
C TYR A 223 4.09 1.22 23.24
N CYS A 224 4.42 -0.07 23.28
CA CYS A 224 3.76 -1.04 24.16
C CYS A 224 3.88 -0.65 25.66
N VAL A 225 5.01 -0.07 26.06
CA VAL A 225 5.20 0.46 27.43
C VAL A 225 4.30 1.66 27.68
N MET A 226 4.16 2.57 26.71
CA MET A 226 3.25 3.72 26.80
C MET A 226 1.79 3.25 26.88
N ASP A 227 1.40 2.30 26.04
CA ASP A 227 0.03 1.77 26.00
C ASP A 227 -0.35 1.04 27.30
N LYS A 228 0.60 0.33 27.93
CA LYS A 228 0.37 -0.28 29.23
C LYS A 228 0.10 0.77 30.32
N LYS A 229 0.76 1.93 30.26
CA LYS A 229 0.50 3.05 31.17
C LYS A 229 -0.85 3.71 30.88
N GLU A 230 -1.24 3.80 29.61
CA GLU A 230 -2.58 4.28 29.22
C GLU A 230 -3.69 3.41 29.80
N ASP A 231 -3.60 2.07 29.64
CA ASP A 231 -4.59 1.15 30.21
C ASP A 231 -4.68 1.28 31.74
N ALA A 232 -3.55 1.44 32.42
CA ALA A 232 -3.53 1.62 33.87
C ALA A 232 -4.20 2.94 34.30
N SER A 233 -4.11 3.99 33.48
CA SER A 233 -4.79 5.27 33.72
C SER A 233 -6.27 5.22 33.34
N ALA A 234 -6.65 4.43 32.35
CA ALA A 234 -8.02 4.27 31.82
C ALA A 234 -8.86 3.28 32.64
N ALA A 235 -8.26 2.33 33.35
CA ALA A 235 -8.97 1.32 34.16
C ALA A 235 -9.86 1.93 35.27
N ALA A 236 -9.71 3.22 35.53
CA ALA A 236 -10.57 3.98 36.44
C ALA A 236 -11.85 4.56 35.80
N ALA A 237 -12.01 4.44 34.46
CA ALA A 237 -13.14 4.97 33.69
C ALA A 237 -13.75 3.85 32.83
N ALA A 238 -14.83 3.22 33.33
CA ALA A 238 -15.54 2.15 32.61
C ALA A 238 -16.10 2.66 31.26
N THR A 239 -15.82 1.92 30.19
CA THR A 239 -16.42 2.12 28.85
C THR A 239 -17.22 0.88 28.48
N GLU A 240 -18.42 1.05 27.91
CA GLU A 240 -19.27 -0.05 27.44
C GLU A 240 -18.61 -0.81 26.26
N PRO A 241 -18.82 -2.14 26.16
CA PRO A 241 -18.27 -2.94 25.06
C PRO A 241 -19.00 -2.65 23.75
N GLU A 242 -18.26 -2.47 22.65
CA GLU A 242 -18.81 -2.45 21.29
C GLU A 242 -19.43 -3.82 20.94
N GLU A 243 -20.60 -3.82 20.29
CA GLU A 243 -21.23 -5.05 19.79
C GLU A 243 -20.32 -5.74 18.77
N GLY A 244 -19.93 -6.98 19.06
CA GLY A 244 -19.04 -7.78 18.21
C GLY A 244 -19.68 -8.16 16.87
N PHE A 245 -18.83 -8.36 15.89
CA PHE A 245 -19.16 -8.87 14.55
C PHE A 245 -19.96 -10.18 14.59
N LYS A 246 -21.03 -10.28 13.75
CA LYS A 246 -21.81 -11.49 13.55
C LYS A 246 -21.74 -11.94 12.08
N PHE A 247 -21.39 -13.19 11.83
CA PHE A 247 -21.34 -13.77 10.48
C PHE A 247 -22.67 -13.68 9.71
N SER A 248 -23.81 -13.62 10.43
CA SER A 248 -25.16 -13.44 9.83
C SER A 248 -25.30 -12.13 9.05
N ASP A 249 -24.52 -11.11 9.39
CA ASP A 249 -24.64 -9.78 8.79
C ASP A 249 -23.96 -9.70 7.40
N LEU A 250 -23.09 -10.65 7.05
CA LEU A 250 -22.41 -10.74 5.75
C LEU A 250 -23.39 -10.82 4.56
N GLY A 251 -24.52 -11.53 4.73
CA GLY A 251 -25.51 -11.70 3.67
C GLY A 251 -26.09 -10.38 3.15
N GLY A 252 -26.23 -9.39 4.02
CA GLY A 252 -26.69 -8.03 3.65
C GLY A 252 -25.64 -7.27 2.83
N LEU A 253 -24.37 -7.41 3.18
CA LEU A 253 -23.26 -6.77 2.50
C LEU A 253 -23.13 -7.26 1.06
N PHE A 254 -23.14 -8.58 0.85
CA PHE A 254 -23.02 -9.19 -0.48
C PHE A 254 -24.21 -8.87 -1.42
N LYS A 255 -25.39 -8.53 -0.90
CA LYS A 255 -26.54 -8.10 -1.68
C LYS A 255 -26.49 -6.63 -2.10
N THR A 256 -25.57 -5.85 -1.54
CA THR A 256 -25.46 -4.41 -1.81
C THR A 256 -24.61 -4.16 -3.06
N THR A 257 -25.27 -3.82 -4.18
CA THR A 257 -24.59 -3.57 -5.47
C THR A 257 -23.53 -2.47 -5.37
N GLY A 258 -23.81 -1.40 -4.64
CA GLY A 258 -22.85 -0.31 -4.42
C GLY A 258 -21.55 -0.76 -3.74
N PHE A 259 -21.60 -1.76 -2.85
CA PHE A 259 -20.42 -2.37 -2.25
C PHE A 259 -19.50 -2.97 -3.32
N TRP A 260 -20.05 -3.76 -4.23
CA TRP A 260 -19.27 -4.41 -5.28
C TRP A 260 -18.66 -3.40 -6.26
N TYR A 261 -19.39 -2.33 -6.60
CA TYR A 261 -18.81 -1.28 -7.44
C TYR A 261 -17.62 -0.60 -6.76
N VAL A 262 -17.68 -0.30 -5.45
CA VAL A 262 -16.54 0.27 -4.73
C VAL A 262 -15.39 -0.74 -4.64
N ALA A 263 -15.66 -2.01 -4.34
CA ALA A 263 -14.65 -3.05 -4.22
C ALA A 263 -13.90 -3.29 -5.55
N PHE A 264 -14.63 -3.40 -6.66
CA PHE A 264 -14.01 -3.57 -7.98
C PHE A 264 -13.36 -2.30 -8.51
N LEU A 265 -13.88 -1.12 -8.19
CA LEU A 265 -13.21 0.15 -8.49
C LEU A 265 -11.87 0.22 -7.75
N CYS A 266 -11.85 -0.14 -6.46
CA CYS A 266 -10.63 -0.23 -5.68
C CYS A 266 -9.62 -1.18 -6.34
N LEU A 267 -10.05 -2.41 -6.69
CA LEU A 267 -9.20 -3.38 -7.37
C LEU A 267 -8.60 -2.80 -8.66
N MET A 268 -9.43 -2.31 -9.57
CA MET A 268 -8.99 -1.85 -10.90
C MET A 268 -8.10 -0.61 -10.82
N PHE A 269 -8.49 0.37 -10.00
CA PHE A 269 -7.72 1.60 -9.86
C PHE A 269 -6.36 1.35 -9.20
N TYR A 270 -6.32 0.59 -8.11
CA TYR A 270 -5.08 0.27 -7.41
C TYR A 270 -4.18 -0.68 -8.21
N ALA A 271 -4.77 -1.60 -9.01
CA ALA A 271 -4.02 -2.43 -9.96
C ALA A 271 -3.33 -1.62 -11.05
N GLY A 272 -3.92 -0.49 -11.46
CA GLY A 272 -3.30 0.45 -12.41
C GLY A 272 -2.20 1.32 -11.81
N VAL A 273 -2.06 1.40 -10.49
CA VAL A 273 -1.09 2.29 -9.83
C VAL A 273 0.05 1.52 -9.18
N PHE A 274 -0.22 0.64 -8.20
CA PHE A 274 0.84 0.02 -7.41
C PHE A 274 1.66 -1.03 -8.19
N PRO A 275 1.07 -1.95 -8.95
CA PRO A 275 1.84 -2.81 -9.82
C PRO A 275 2.67 -2.03 -10.84
N PHE A 276 2.13 -0.95 -11.43
CA PHE A 276 2.88 -0.08 -12.32
C PHE A 276 4.13 0.49 -11.65
N LEU A 277 4.05 0.97 -10.39
CA LEU A 277 5.20 1.52 -9.67
C LEU A 277 6.34 0.51 -9.48
N LYS A 278 6.04 -0.81 -9.49
CA LYS A 278 7.08 -1.85 -9.39
C LYS A 278 8.00 -1.86 -10.62
N PHE A 279 7.48 -1.49 -11.79
CA PHE A 279 8.19 -1.49 -13.07
C PHE A 279 8.57 -0.08 -13.55
N ALA A 280 8.10 0.97 -12.85
CA ALA A 280 8.19 2.34 -13.33
C ALA A 280 9.63 2.85 -13.46
N THR A 281 10.54 2.52 -12.53
CA THR A 281 11.93 2.99 -12.59
C THR A 281 12.64 2.43 -13.82
N LYS A 282 12.46 1.16 -14.12
CA LYS A 282 13.05 0.54 -15.33
C LYS A 282 12.48 1.16 -16.60
N LEU A 283 11.17 1.44 -16.64
CA LEU A 283 10.54 2.17 -17.74
C LEU A 283 11.18 3.55 -17.94
N MET A 284 11.46 4.29 -16.87
CA MET A 284 12.09 5.62 -16.95
C MET A 284 13.51 5.54 -17.56
N ILE A 285 14.27 4.51 -17.21
CA ILE A 285 15.64 4.32 -17.73
C ILE A 285 15.59 3.93 -19.21
N PHE A 286 14.88 2.84 -19.54
CA PHE A 286 14.99 2.21 -20.85
C PHE A 286 14.13 2.86 -21.92
N LYS A 287 12.94 3.36 -21.59
CA LYS A 287 12.08 4.03 -22.56
C LYS A 287 12.36 5.53 -22.66
N TYR A 288 12.60 6.19 -21.53
CA TYR A 288 12.70 7.66 -21.48
C TYR A 288 14.14 8.16 -21.36
N GLY A 289 15.12 7.25 -21.28
CA GLY A 289 16.55 7.60 -21.25
C GLY A 289 16.97 8.41 -20.01
N VAL A 290 16.24 8.27 -18.89
CA VAL A 290 16.56 8.97 -17.65
C VAL A 290 17.78 8.34 -17.00
N ASP A 291 18.71 9.16 -16.49
CA ASP A 291 19.85 8.66 -15.72
C ASP A 291 19.39 7.75 -14.58
N ALA A 292 20.04 6.61 -14.43
CA ALA A 292 19.66 5.58 -13.48
C ALA A 292 19.60 6.09 -12.02
N ASN A 293 20.46 7.06 -11.65
CA ASN A 293 20.46 7.62 -10.29
C ASN A 293 19.27 8.56 -10.04
N LEU A 294 18.66 9.09 -11.09
CA LEU A 294 17.53 10.01 -11.03
C LEU A 294 16.20 9.34 -11.38
N ALA A 295 16.24 8.20 -12.06
CA ALA A 295 15.07 7.55 -12.61
C ALA A 295 14.00 7.19 -11.55
N GLY A 296 14.42 6.79 -10.35
CA GLY A 296 13.50 6.49 -9.23
C GLY A 296 12.81 7.73 -8.65
N LEU A 297 13.38 8.93 -8.82
CA LEU A 297 12.76 10.16 -8.34
C LEU A 297 11.46 10.49 -9.08
N ILE A 298 11.35 10.10 -10.35
CA ILE A 298 10.14 10.36 -11.15
C ILE A 298 8.94 9.57 -10.59
N PRO A 299 8.98 8.24 -10.42
CA PRO A 299 7.90 7.52 -9.76
C PRO A 299 7.70 7.93 -8.29
N ALA A 300 8.74 8.35 -7.56
CA ALA A 300 8.63 8.85 -6.19
C ALA A 300 7.77 10.12 -6.06
N MET A 301 7.59 10.89 -7.14
CA MET A 301 6.71 12.07 -7.15
C MET A 301 5.25 11.72 -6.84
N LEU A 302 4.80 10.50 -7.20
CA LEU A 302 3.43 10.06 -6.92
C LEU A 302 3.18 9.94 -5.41
N PRO A 303 3.86 9.06 -4.64
CA PRO A 303 3.61 8.94 -3.21
C PRO A 303 3.91 10.23 -2.46
N PHE A 304 4.94 10.99 -2.87
CA PHE A 304 5.25 12.28 -2.27
C PHE A 304 4.14 13.31 -2.53
N GLY A 305 3.64 13.41 -3.75
CA GLY A 305 2.56 14.33 -4.12
C GLY A 305 1.24 14.02 -3.39
N THR A 306 0.95 12.75 -3.14
CA THR A 306 -0.29 12.34 -2.45
C THR A 306 -0.37 12.80 -1.00
N ILE A 307 0.76 13.09 -0.35
CA ILE A 307 0.80 13.68 1.00
C ILE A 307 -0.01 14.98 1.03
N PHE A 308 0.06 15.78 -0.02
CA PHE A 308 -0.62 17.08 -0.14
C PHE A 308 -1.95 16.96 -0.88
N LEU A 309 -1.98 16.18 -1.97
CA LEU A 309 -3.13 16.09 -2.85
C LEU A 309 -4.31 15.36 -2.22
N THR A 310 -4.07 14.30 -1.41
CA THR A 310 -5.17 13.54 -0.80
C THR A 310 -5.96 14.38 0.20
N PRO A 311 -5.37 15.11 1.16
CA PRO A 311 -6.10 16.02 2.04
C PRO A 311 -6.79 17.15 1.27
N PHE A 312 -6.15 17.68 0.22
CA PHE A 312 -6.72 18.73 -0.61
C PHE A 312 -8.00 18.28 -1.32
N PHE A 313 -7.97 17.14 -2.01
CA PHE A 313 -9.15 16.59 -2.68
C PHE A 313 -10.20 16.07 -1.72
N GLY A 314 -9.80 15.55 -0.55
CA GLY A 314 -10.71 15.22 0.53
C GLY A 314 -11.52 16.44 0.99
N SER A 315 -10.85 17.57 1.18
CA SER A 315 -11.52 18.83 1.55
C SER A 315 -12.47 19.32 0.46
N ILE A 316 -12.13 19.14 -0.82
CA ILE A 316 -13.02 19.45 -1.95
C ILE A 316 -14.26 18.56 -1.90
N TYR A 317 -14.08 17.25 -1.68
CA TYR A 317 -15.20 16.32 -1.57
C TYR A 317 -16.11 16.65 -0.38
N ASP A 318 -15.53 16.97 0.77
CA ASP A 318 -16.29 17.34 1.96
C ASP A 318 -17.14 18.60 1.74
N LYS A 319 -16.59 19.59 1.04
CA LYS A 319 -17.24 20.89 0.83
C LYS A 319 -18.24 20.90 -0.33
N TYR A 320 -17.90 20.24 -1.44
CA TYR A 320 -18.67 20.32 -2.69
C TYR A 320 -19.38 19.01 -3.06
N GLY A 321 -19.03 17.89 -2.44
CA GLY A 321 -19.54 16.58 -2.81
C GLY A 321 -18.96 16.08 -4.13
N LYS A 322 -19.82 15.47 -4.96
CA LYS A 322 -19.50 14.90 -6.28
C LYS A 322 -18.51 13.74 -6.25
N GLY A 323 -18.57 12.88 -5.21
CA GLY A 323 -17.63 11.79 -5.00
C GLY A 323 -17.52 10.85 -6.20
N ALA A 324 -18.62 10.37 -6.75
CA ALA A 324 -18.58 9.50 -7.94
C ALA A 324 -18.01 10.23 -9.17
N THR A 325 -18.24 11.54 -9.32
CA THR A 325 -17.65 12.34 -10.39
C THR A 325 -16.13 12.45 -10.23
N LEU A 326 -15.63 12.66 -9.00
CA LEU A 326 -14.19 12.69 -8.72
C LEU A 326 -13.52 11.35 -9.04
N MET A 327 -14.20 10.22 -8.74
CA MET A 327 -13.72 8.89 -9.10
C MET A 327 -13.64 8.70 -10.63
N ILE A 328 -14.63 9.17 -11.39
CA ILE A 328 -14.62 9.14 -12.86
C ILE A 328 -13.42 9.96 -13.39
N ILE A 329 -13.26 11.19 -12.93
CA ILE A 329 -12.16 12.07 -13.38
C ILE A 329 -10.81 11.42 -13.08
N GLY A 330 -10.59 10.90 -11.86
CA GLY A 330 -9.34 10.24 -11.50
C GLY A 330 -9.08 8.98 -12.32
N SER A 331 -10.12 8.19 -12.64
CA SER A 331 -10.00 7.02 -13.52
C SER A 331 -9.69 7.40 -14.97
N CYS A 332 -10.23 8.52 -15.46
CA CYS A 332 -9.88 9.08 -16.78
C CYS A 332 -8.42 9.52 -16.82
N LEU A 333 -7.93 10.18 -15.76
CA LEU A 333 -6.52 10.58 -15.68
C LEU A 333 -5.58 9.37 -15.61
N LEU A 334 -5.92 8.33 -14.85
CA LEU A 334 -5.18 7.06 -14.83
C LEU A 334 -5.07 6.46 -16.24
N THR A 335 -6.20 6.37 -16.96
CA THR A 335 -6.25 5.87 -18.33
C THR A 335 -5.39 6.71 -19.26
N LEU A 336 -5.52 8.04 -19.20
CA LEU A 336 -4.74 8.96 -20.02
C LEU A 336 -3.23 8.72 -19.84
N VAL A 337 -2.77 8.61 -18.61
CA VAL A 337 -1.35 8.40 -18.29
C VAL A 337 -0.84 7.12 -18.94
N HIS A 338 -1.53 6.01 -18.77
CA HIS A 338 -1.08 4.73 -19.34
C HIS A 338 -1.21 4.66 -20.85
N VAL A 339 -2.22 5.30 -21.46
CA VAL A 339 -2.32 5.45 -22.90
C VAL A 339 -1.11 6.24 -23.45
N VAL A 340 -0.75 7.36 -22.79
CA VAL A 340 0.43 8.14 -23.21
C VAL A 340 1.72 7.33 -23.03
N PHE A 341 1.84 6.55 -21.95
CA PHE A 341 2.97 5.66 -21.74
C PHE A 341 3.01 4.49 -22.75
N ALA A 342 1.88 4.08 -23.34
CA ALA A 342 1.85 3.08 -24.42
C ALA A 342 2.33 3.62 -25.77
N LEU A 343 2.22 4.94 -26.00
CA LEU A 343 2.64 5.56 -27.26
C LEU A 343 4.17 5.56 -27.41
N PRO A 344 4.71 5.59 -28.66
CA PRO A 344 6.13 5.62 -28.93
C PRO A 344 6.75 7.02 -28.68
N LEU A 345 6.44 7.60 -27.52
CA LEU A 345 6.96 8.89 -27.06
C LEU A 345 8.03 8.63 -26.02
N ASN A 346 9.19 9.28 -26.14
CA ASN A 346 10.38 9.03 -25.32
C ASN A 346 10.91 10.27 -24.58
N SER A 347 10.12 11.33 -24.47
CA SER A 347 10.52 12.53 -23.74
C SER A 347 10.44 12.32 -22.22
N TRP A 348 11.55 12.45 -21.50
CA TRP A 348 11.58 12.38 -20.03
C TRP A 348 10.73 13.47 -19.36
N VAL A 349 10.60 14.65 -19.98
CA VAL A 349 9.72 15.72 -19.50
C VAL A 349 8.26 15.26 -19.53
N LEU A 350 7.87 14.56 -20.60
CA LEU A 350 6.52 13.97 -20.70
C LEU A 350 6.31 12.93 -19.58
N ALA A 351 7.31 12.12 -19.29
CA ALA A 351 7.22 11.14 -18.20
C ALA A 351 6.97 11.82 -16.84
N ILE A 352 7.66 12.92 -16.54
CA ILE A 352 7.41 13.71 -15.33
C ILE A 352 5.97 14.23 -15.29
N VAL A 353 5.49 14.84 -16.38
CA VAL A 353 4.12 15.36 -16.46
C VAL A 353 3.09 14.24 -16.24
N MET A 354 3.30 13.09 -16.85
CA MET A 354 2.40 11.94 -16.67
C MET A 354 2.42 11.42 -15.23
N MET A 355 3.57 11.38 -14.58
CA MET A 355 3.65 10.97 -13.16
C MET A 355 2.98 11.97 -12.22
N LEU A 356 3.06 13.27 -12.51
CA LEU A 356 2.31 14.28 -11.76
C LEU A 356 0.80 14.10 -11.96
N ILE A 357 0.35 13.85 -13.18
CA ILE A 357 -1.08 13.58 -13.48
C ILE A 357 -1.53 12.30 -12.78
N LEU A 358 -0.70 11.25 -12.74
CA LEU A 358 -0.99 10.03 -12.01
C LEU A 358 -1.11 10.29 -10.49
N GLY A 359 -0.26 11.18 -9.94
CA GLY A 359 -0.37 11.65 -8.57
C GLY A 359 -1.69 12.36 -8.28
N VAL A 360 -2.16 13.20 -9.20
CA VAL A 360 -3.49 13.84 -9.11
C VAL A 360 -4.61 12.79 -9.15
N ALA A 361 -4.54 11.83 -10.06
CA ALA A 361 -5.50 10.73 -10.15
C ALA A 361 -5.58 9.95 -8.83
N PHE A 362 -4.41 9.63 -8.26
CA PHE A 362 -4.31 8.91 -6.98
C PHE A 362 -4.72 9.77 -5.77
N GLY A 363 -4.64 11.09 -5.87
CA GLY A 363 -5.23 12.00 -4.88
C GLY A 363 -6.77 12.02 -4.95
N LEU A 364 -7.34 12.04 -6.15
CA LEU A 364 -8.79 12.15 -6.39
C LEU A 364 -9.56 10.89 -5.98
N VAL A 365 -9.18 9.73 -6.51
CA VAL A 365 -10.00 8.50 -6.35
C VAL A 365 -10.06 8.04 -4.90
N PRO A 366 -8.96 7.81 -4.17
CA PRO A 366 -9.04 7.37 -2.77
C PRO A 366 -9.73 8.37 -1.85
N SER A 367 -9.53 9.69 -2.06
CA SER A 367 -10.15 10.72 -1.22
C SER A 367 -11.69 10.78 -1.38
N ALA A 368 -12.22 10.29 -2.48
CA ALA A 368 -13.66 10.19 -2.70
C ALA A 368 -14.20 8.78 -2.40
N MET A 369 -13.46 7.73 -2.74
CA MET A 369 -13.88 6.34 -2.66
C MET A 369 -14.03 5.86 -1.21
N TRP A 370 -13.00 6.07 -0.36
CA TRP A 370 -13.04 5.59 1.02
C TRP A 370 -14.15 6.23 1.86
N PRO A 371 -14.38 7.56 1.80
CA PRO A 371 -15.51 8.18 2.49
C PRO A 371 -16.88 7.84 1.90
N SER A 372 -16.94 7.25 0.70
CA SER A 372 -18.20 6.79 0.09
C SER A 372 -18.69 5.47 0.70
N VAL A 373 -17.80 4.64 1.25
CA VAL A 373 -18.18 3.34 1.83
C VAL A 373 -19.23 3.48 2.95
N PRO A 374 -19.07 4.36 3.95
CA PRO A 374 -20.08 4.52 5.02
C PRO A 374 -21.39 5.15 4.56
N LYS A 375 -21.47 5.71 3.34
CA LYS A 375 -22.72 6.18 2.75
C LYS A 375 -23.51 5.02 2.11
N ILE A 376 -22.83 3.95 1.73
CA ILE A 376 -23.42 2.78 1.05
C ILE A 376 -23.73 1.68 2.05
N ILE A 377 -22.89 1.50 3.05
CA ILE A 377 -22.89 0.38 3.99
C ILE A 377 -23.27 0.87 5.39
N PRO A 378 -24.19 0.17 6.09
CA PRO A 378 -24.50 0.48 7.48
C PRO A 378 -23.26 0.43 8.38
N MET A 379 -23.19 1.33 9.37
CA MET A 379 -22.04 1.46 10.29
C MET A 379 -21.64 0.14 10.94
N LYS A 380 -22.60 -0.70 11.34
CA LYS A 380 -22.35 -2.02 11.96
C LYS A 380 -21.60 -3.01 11.05
N LEU A 381 -21.60 -2.80 9.73
CA LEU A 381 -20.92 -3.67 8.74
C LEU A 381 -19.65 -3.03 8.16
N LEU A 382 -19.32 -1.83 8.58
CA LEU A 382 -18.31 -1.01 7.93
C LEU A 382 -16.92 -1.63 8.03
N GLY A 383 -16.54 -2.19 9.19
CA GLY A 383 -15.27 -2.87 9.39
C GLY A 383 -15.10 -4.07 8.45
N THR A 384 -16.14 -4.89 8.34
CA THR A 384 -16.17 -6.04 7.42
C THR A 384 -16.10 -5.61 5.95
N ALA A 385 -16.83 -4.54 5.60
CA ALA A 385 -16.79 -4.00 4.24
C ALA A 385 -15.39 -3.54 3.85
N TYR A 386 -14.71 -2.81 4.72
CA TYR A 386 -13.32 -2.39 4.48
C TYR A 386 -12.37 -3.59 4.37
N ALA A 387 -12.49 -4.58 5.27
CA ALA A 387 -11.66 -5.79 5.22
C ALA A 387 -11.81 -6.55 3.90
N LEU A 388 -13.04 -6.69 3.40
CA LEU A 388 -13.32 -7.34 2.11
C LEU A 388 -12.82 -6.52 0.93
N ILE A 389 -12.96 -5.18 0.95
CA ILE A 389 -12.41 -4.30 -0.10
C ILE A 389 -10.88 -4.45 -0.14
N PHE A 390 -10.20 -4.40 1.01
CA PHE A 390 -8.76 -4.62 1.09
C PHE A 390 -8.35 -6.01 0.61
N TYR A 391 -9.12 -7.06 0.95
CA TYR A 391 -8.86 -8.41 0.45
C TYR A 391 -8.93 -8.48 -1.07
N ILE A 392 -10.00 -7.92 -1.67
CA ILE A 392 -10.17 -7.86 -3.13
C ILE A 392 -9.05 -7.04 -3.78
N GLN A 393 -8.64 -5.91 -3.18
CA GLN A 393 -7.50 -5.13 -3.62
C GLN A 393 -6.20 -5.95 -3.63
N ASN A 394 -5.94 -6.73 -2.58
CA ASN A 394 -4.75 -7.57 -2.46
C ASN A 394 -4.69 -8.66 -3.54
N ILE A 395 -5.82 -9.12 -4.07
CA ILE A 395 -5.83 -10.03 -5.24
C ILE A 395 -5.11 -9.36 -6.43
N GLY A 396 -5.42 -8.09 -6.70
CA GLY A 396 -4.73 -7.32 -7.75
C GLY A 396 -3.24 -7.15 -7.46
N LEU A 397 -2.87 -6.78 -6.23
CA LEU A 397 -1.48 -6.59 -5.83
C LEU A 397 -0.66 -7.90 -5.91
N ALA A 398 -1.31 -9.06 -5.71
CA ALA A 398 -0.68 -10.37 -5.80
C ALA A 398 -0.51 -10.85 -7.26
N LEU A 399 -1.54 -10.70 -8.09
CA LEU A 399 -1.59 -11.36 -9.41
C LEU A 399 -1.14 -10.46 -10.57
N ILE A 400 -1.38 -9.15 -10.50
CA ILE A 400 -1.05 -8.27 -11.61
C ILE A 400 0.46 -8.16 -11.83
N PRO A 401 1.34 -8.03 -10.82
CA PRO A 401 2.79 -8.03 -11.07
C PRO A 401 3.28 -9.30 -11.78
N VAL A 402 2.71 -10.46 -11.44
CA VAL A 402 3.02 -11.74 -12.12
C VAL A 402 2.66 -11.68 -13.58
N TRP A 403 1.45 -11.22 -13.90
CA TRP A 403 1.00 -11.08 -15.28
C TRP A 403 1.87 -10.10 -16.06
N ILE A 404 2.13 -8.93 -15.50
CA ILE A 404 2.99 -7.91 -16.13
C ILE A 404 4.42 -8.42 -16.33
N GLY A 405 4.98 -9.14 -15.36
CA GLY A 405 6.31 -9.77 -15.51
C GLY A 405 6.38 -10.72 -16.72
N LYS A 406 5.35 -11.55 -16.90
CA LYS A 406 5.24 -12.45 -18.09
C LYS A 406 5.10 -11.68 -19.40
N VAL A 407 4.28 -10.64 -19.41
CA VAL A 407 4.10 -9.77 -20.58
C VAL A 407 5.42 -9.07 -20.94
N ASN A 408 6.11 -8.49 -19.95
CA ASN A 408 7.41 -7.86 -20.16
C ASN A 408 8.45 -8.86 -20.67
N GLN A 409 8.46 -10.09 -20.11
CA GLN A 409 9.36 -11.15 -20.57
C GLN A 409 9.08 -11.53 -22.03
N ALA A 410 7.81 -11.66 -22.43
CA ALA A 410 7.41 -11.99 -23.80
C ALA A 410 7.75 -10.86 -24.80
N ASN A 411 7.75 -9.62 -24.35
CA ASN A 411 8.04 -8.43 -25.15
C ASN A 411 9.49 -7.92 -24.99
N THR A 412 10.40 -8.75 -24.47
CA THR A 412 11.82 -8.45 -24.38
C THR A 412 12.51 -8.88 -25.68
N GLY A 413 13.11 -7.92 -26.39
CA GLY A 413 13.87 -8.17 -27.62
C GLY A 413 15.18 -8.94 -27.37
N ALA A 414 15.81 -9.40 -28.43
CA ALA A 414 17.10 -10.10 -28.36
C ALA A 414 18.23 -9.20 -27.83
N ASP A 415 18.05 -7.89 -27.88
CA ASP A 415 18.91 -6.85 -27.33
C ASP A 415 18.68 -6.58 -25.83
N GLY A 416 17.72 -7.29 -25.21
CA GLY A 416 17.33 -7.10 -23.82
C GLY A 416 16.41 -5.90 -23.58
N VAL A 417 16.00 -5.18 -24.61
CA VAL A 417 15.09 -4.03 -24.51
C VAL A 417 13.63 -4.51 -24.47
N ILE A 418 12.87 -3.95 -23.54
CA ILE A 418 11.44 -4.27 -23.38
C ILE A 418 10.61 -3.30 -24.20
N ASP A 419 9.71 -3.82 -25.04
CA ASP A 419 8.59 -3.04 -25.59
C ASP A 419 7.46 -2.96 -24.57
N TYR A 420 7.29 -1.78 -23.97
CA TYR A 420 6.29 -1.53 -22.94
C TYR A 420 4.87 -1.26 -23.48
N THR A 421 4.66 -1.29 -24.80
CA THR A 421 3.36 -0.93 -25.42
C THR A 421 2.24 -1.80 -24.88
N GLU A 422 2.41 -3.13 -24.89
CA GLU A 422 1.41 -4.06 -24.38
C GLU A 422 1.18 -3.88 -22.86
N THR A 423 2.25 -3.79 -22.09
CA THR A 423 2.18 -3.58 -20.63
C THR A 423 1.41 -2.32 -20.28
N MET A 424 1.69 -1.20 -20.92
CA MET A 424 1.00 0.05 -20.67
C MET A 424 -0.45 0.02 -21.15
N THR A 425 -0.75 -0.73 -22.24
CA THR A 425 -2.11 -0.96 -22.72
C THR A 425 -2.94 -1.75 -21.69
N ILE A 426 -2.35 -2.75 -21.03
CA ILE A 426 -3.00 -3.49 -19.94
C ILE A 426 -3.33 -2.56 -18.78
N PHE A 427 -2.38 -1.72 -18.36
CA PHE A 427 -2.65 -0.74 -17.30
C PHE A 427 -3.71 0.29 -17.71
N ALA A 428 -3.73 0.73 -18.97
CA ALA A 428 -4.79 1.60 -19.49
C ALA A 428 -6.16 0.91 -19.47
N ALA A 429 -6.22 -0.39 -19.76
CA ALA A 429 -7.47 -1.17 -19.69
C ALA A 429 -8.04 -1.21 -18.26
N PHE A 430 -7.20 -1.32 -17.22
CA PHE A 430 -7.68 -1.20 -15.84
C PHE A 430 -8.30 0.18 -15.58
N GLY A 431 -7.72 1.25 -16.11
CA GLY A 431 -8.28 2.59 -16.06
C GLY A 431 -9.64 2.69 -16.75
N VAL A 432 -9.79 2.12 -17.94
CA VAL A 432 -11.07 2.09 -18.67
C VAL A 432 -12.14 1.33 -17.89
N ILE A 433 -11.79 0.16 -17.32
CA ILE A 433 -12.72 -0.61 -16.47
C ILE A 433 -13.10 0.23 -15.23
N ALA A 434 -12.14 0.91 -14.61
CA ALA A 434 -12.41 1.80 -13.47
C ALA A 434 -13.36 2.96 -13.84
N ILE A 435 -13.24 3.55 -15.04
CA ILE A 435 -14.19 4.56 -15.56
C ILE A 435 -15.60 3.98 -15.65
N VAL A 436 -15.75 2.80 -16.26
CA VAL A 436 -17.06 2.13 -16.41
C VAL A 436 -17.68 1.85 -15.05
N ILE A 437 -16.89 1.29 -14.11
CA ILE A 437 -17.37 0.99 -12.75
C ILE A 437 -17.77 2.27 -12.01
N SER A 438 -16.97 3.33 -12.10
CA SER A 438 -17.28 4.62 -11.47
C SER A 438 -18.57 5.25 -12.04
N PHE A 439 -18.79 5.09 -13.36
CA PHE A 439 -20.02 5.55 -13.99
C PHE A 439 -21.23 4.71 -13.55
N LEU A 440 -21.09 3.38 -13.46
CA LEU A 440 -22.14 2.50 -12.92
C LEU A 440 -22.45 2.83 -11.46
N LEU A 441 -21.43 3.14 -10.66
CA LEU A 441 -21.62 3.60 -9.27
C LEU A 441 -22.39 4.93 -9.20
N LEU A 442 -22.11 5.86 -10.13
CA LEU A 442 -22.88 7.12 -10.24
C LEU A 442 -24.35 6.88 -10.59
N LEU A 443 -24.63 5.93 -11.51
CA LEU A 443 -26.01 5.56 -11.86
C LEU A 443 -26.73 4.88 -10.69
N GLU A 444 -26.03 4.00 -9.97
CA GLU A 444 -26.57 3.32 -8.79
C GLU A 444 -26.83 4.31 -7.65
N ASP A 445 -25.95 5.29 -7.44
CA ASP A 445 -26.15 6.38 -6.49
C ASP A 445 -27.45 7.16 -6.78
N LYS A 446 -27.69 7.50 -8.07
CA LYS A 446 -28.94 8.15 -8.49
C LYS A 446 -30.17 7.28 -8.24
N ARG A 447 -30.04 5.95 -8.42
CA ARG A 447 -31.14 5.00 -8.24
C ARG A 447 -31.47 4.73 -6.76
N LYS A 448 -30.45 4.60 -5.95
CA LYS A 448 -30.56 4.19 -4.53
C LYS A 448 -30.51 5.36 -3.54
N GLY A 449 -30.02 6.51 -3.96
CA GLY A 449 -29.94 7.69 -3.11
C GLY A 449 -28.89 7.60 -2.01
N TYR A 450 -27.72 6.99 -2.27
CA TYR A 450 -26.63 6.89 -1.28
C TYR A 450 -26.07 8.26 -0.88
N GLY A 451 -26.23 9.27 -1.74
CA GLY A 451 -25.73 10.62 -1.50
C GLY A 451 -24.24 10.80 -1.78
N LEU A 452 -23.66 10.01 -2.72
CA LEU A 452 -22.25 10.11 -3.09
C LEU A 452 -21.91 11.45 -3.76
N GLN A 453 -22.92 12.07 -4.37
CA GLN A 453 -22.76 13.38 -5.01
C GLN A 453 -23.01 14.56 -4.06
N GLN A 454 -23.43 14.29 -2.82
CA GLN A 454 -23.70 15.33 -1.84
C GLN A 454 -22.46 15.66 -1.00
N PRO A 455 -22.29 16.91 -0.54
CA PRO A 455 -21.26 17.27 0.43
C PRO A 455 -21.36 16.45 1.71
N ASN A 456 -20.22 16.19 2.35
CA ASN A 456 -20.19 15.52 3.66
C ASN A 456 -20.52 16.52 4.79
N VAL A 457 -20.10 17.78 4.63
CA VAL A 457 -20.38 18.87 5.57
C VAL A 457 -21.59 19.63 5.08
N LYS A 458 -22.68 19.58 5.84
CA LYS A 458 -23.83 20.46 5.60
C LYS A 458 -23.45 21.89 5.98
N LYS A 459 -23.73 22.84 5.08
CA LYS A 459 -23.61 24.29 5.37
C LYS A 459 -24.66 24.72 6.37
#